data_f51ccf40dd6fe16c74824a8f3bfbbc92
#
_entry.id   f51ccf40dd6fe16c74824a8f3bfbbc92
#
_cell.length_a   1.000
_cell.length_b   1.000
_cell.length_c   1.000
_cell.angle_alpha   90.00
_cell.angle_beta   90.00
_cell.angle_gamma   90.00
#
_symmetry.space_group_name_H-M   'P 1'
#
loop_
_entity.id
_entity.type
_entity.pdbx_description
1 polymer ?
#
loop_
_entity_poly.entity_id
_entity_poly.type
_entity_poly.pdbx_seq_one_letter_code
_entity_poly.pdbx_strand_id
1 'polypeptide(L)'
;ISLGLVGSEMCIETDITLAYFDQKSTVDYIGAVQGIPVCFDAKECHTDTFPLANVHAHQIQFMQDFENQQGISFILIFYTQRDEFYYMPFRQLYEFWERAQNGGRKSFRLEELNPEFFLPKKSGILVPYLEGLKKDLELRD
;
A
#
# COMPACT_ATOMS: atom_id res chain seq x y z
N ILE A 1 0.21 15.54 15.84
CA ILE A 1 1.13 15.53 14.71
C ILE A 1 0.58 16.36 13.59
N SER A 2 1.34 17.29 13.16
CA SER A 2 1.06 17.90 11.90
C SER A 2 1.48 16.89 10.85
N LEU A 3 0.54 16.45 10.06
CA LEU A 3 0.83 15.48 9.02
C LEU A 3 1.49 16.11 7.81
N GLY A 4 1.74 17.41 7.86
CA GLY A 4 2.32 18.10 6.73
C GLY A 4 1.40 18.10 5.53
N LEU A 5 0.12 18.01 5.76
CA LEU A 5 -0.85 18.04 4.69
C LEU A 5 -0.86 19.42 4.07
N VAL A 6 -0.55 19.47 2.80
CA VAL A 6 -0.46 20.74 2.09
C VAL A 6 -1.35 20.65 0.87
N GLY A 7 -2.00 21.74 0.60
CA GLY A 7 -2.79 21.85 -0.59
C GLY A 7 -4.16 21.26 -0.43
N SER A 8 -4.59 20.54 -1.40
CA SER A 8 -5.97 20.14 -1.49
C SER A 8 -6.21 18.78 -0.89
N GLU A 9 -7.28 18.68 -0.20
CA GLU A 9 -7.85 17.41 0.16
C GLU A 9 -8.62 16.89 -1.03
N MET A 10 -8.54 15.60 -1.25
CA MET A 10 -9.35 14.97 -2.25
C MET A 10 -10.40 14.14 -1.59
N CYS A 11 -11.62 14.52 -1.85
CA CYS A 11 -12.75 13.76 -1.40
C CYS A 11 -13.08 12.74 -2.47
N ILE A 12 -12.91 11.49 -2.18
CA ILE A 12 -13.30 10.43 -3.07
C ILE A 12 -14.70 10.02 -2.68
N GLU A 13 -15.47 9.57 -3.63
CA GLU A 13 -16.89 9.30 -3.48
C GLU A 13 -17.23 8.18 -2.50
N THR A 14 -16.43 7.99 -1.53
CA THR A 14 -16.68 7.09 -0.42
C THR A 14 -16.38 7.91 0.80
N ASP A 15 -16.29 7.29 1.94
CA ASP A 15 -16.01 7.98 3.19
C ASP A 15 -14.52 8.30 3.36
N ILE A 16 -13.80 8.47 2.25
CA ILE A 16 -12.36 8.68 2.30
C ILE A 16 -12.03 10.11 1.95
N THR A 17 -11.30 10.75 2.84
CA THR A 17 -10.66 12.03 2.54
C THR A 17 -9.17 11.76 2.42
N LEU A 18 -8.62 12.01 1.26
CA LEU A 18 -7.19 11.83 1.00
C LEU A 18 -6.55 13.18 0.83
N ALA A 19 -5.32 13.27 1.29
CA ALA A 19 -4.52 14.45 1.10
C ALA A 19 -3.12 14.04 0.65
N TYR A 20 -2.50 14.89 -0.13
CA TYR A 20 -1.14 14.65 -0.60
C TYR A 20 -0.14 15.25 0.34
N PHE A 21 0.97 14.55 0.53
CA PHE A 21 2.11 15.16 1.16
C PHE A 21 2.83 16.05 0.16
N ASP A 22 3.32 17.17 0.66
CA ASP A 22 4.12 18.08 -0.10
C ASP A 22 5.52 17.53 -0.38
N GLN A 23 6.01 16.66 0.48
CA GLN A 23 7.35 16.11 0.37
C GLN A 23 7.32 14.68 -0.14
N LYS A 24 8.28 14.36 -1.02
CA LYS A 24 8.37 13.05 -1.65
C LYS A 24 9.03 11.99 -0.76
N SER A 25 9.35 12.32 0.47
CA SER A 25 10.12 11.43 1.34
C SER A 25 9.30 10.36 2.02
N THR A 26 7.98 10.37 1.85
CA THR A 26 7.11 9.43 2.52
C THR A 26 6.30 8.64 1.51
N VAL A 27 5.02 8.39 1.79
CA VAL A 27 4.14 7.69 0.87
C VAL A 27 3.26 8.68 0.12
N ASP A 28 2.65 8.23 -0.97
CA ASP A 28 1.88 9.12 -1.84
C ASP A 28 0.58 9.61 -1.21
N TYR A 29 -0.07 8.77 -0.40
CA TYR A 29 -1.39 9.07 0.10
C TYR A 29 -1.51 8.78 1.59
N ILE A 30 -2.15 9.70 2.32
CA ILE A 30 -2.51 9.51 3.71
C ILE A 30 -3.94 10.02 3.88
N GLY A 31 -4.74 9.29 4.61
CA GLY A 31 -6.10 9.68 4.86
C GLY A 31 -6.72 8.84 5.96
N ALA A 32 -8.02 8.77 5.95
CA ALA A 32 -8.76 7.98 6.92
C ALA A 32 -9.96 7.32 6.25
N VAL A 33 -10.25 6.11 6.67
CA VAL A 33 -11.41 5.36 6.23
C VAL A 33 -12.22 5.05 7.47
N GLN A 34 -13.36 5.68 7.60
CA GLN A 34 -14.26 5.49 8.75
C GLN A 34 -13.51 5.60 10.08
N GLY A 35 -12.69 6.63 10.20
CA GLY A 35 -11.93 6.90 11.41
C GLY A 35 -10.63 6.13 11.56
N ILE A 36 -10.32 5.21 10.66
CA ILE A 36 -9.08 4.45 10.70
C ILE A 36 -8.03 5.15 9.83
N PRO A 37 -6.88 5.55 10.40
CA PRO A 37 -5.83 6.15 9.60
C PRO A 37 -5.29 5.15 8.58
N VAL A 38 -5.10 5.60 7.35
CA VAL A 38 -4.64 4.75 6.25
C VAL A 38 -3.59 5.50 5.46
N CYS A 39 -2.52 4.82 5.07
CA CYS A 39 -1.58 5.39 4.14
C CYS A 39 -1.16 4.34 3.12
N PHE A 40 -0.84 4.77 1.92
CA PHE A 40 -0.38 3.83 0.91
C PHE A 40 0.42 4.54 -0.18
N ASP A 41 1.17 3.72 -0.90
CA ASP A 41 1.93 4.14 -2.04
C ASP A 41 1.48 3.32 -3.25
N ALA A 42 1.51 3.93 -4.42
CA ALA A 42 1.13 3.25 -5.65
C ALA A 42 2.39 2.94 -6.46
N LYS A 43 2.51 1.71 -6.92
CA LYS A 43 3.66 1.25 -7.69
C LYS A 43 3.18 0.49 -8.92
N GLU A 44 3.99 0.52 -9.98
CA GLU A 44 3.75 -0.31 -11.15
C GLU A 44 4.79 -1.41 -11.25
N CYS A 45 4.39 -2.54 -11.78
CA CYS A 45 5.30 -3.63 -12.04
C CYS A 45 4.98 -4.22 -13.41
N HIS A 46 5.99 -4.25 -14.29
CA HIS A 46 5.79 -4.68 -15.67
C HIS A 46 6.10 -6.16 -15.88
N THR A 47 6.54 -6.84 -14.85
CA THR A 47 6.88 -8.27 -14.90
C THR A 47 6.22 -8.98 -13.72
N ASP A 48 6.47 -10.28 -13.61
CA ASP A 48 5.95 -11.07 -12.50
C ASP A 48 6.83 -10.96 -11.25
N THR A 49 7.93 -10.24 -11.35
CA THR A 49 8.87 -10.08 -10.24
C THR A 49 8.94 -8.61 -9.85
N PHE A 50 8.65 -8.32 -8.59
CA PHE A 50 8.68 -6.96 -8.08
C PHE A 50 10.00 -6.71 -7.37
N PRO A 51 10.83 -5.79 -7.86
CA PRO A 51 12.10 -5.48 -7.20
C PRO A 51 11.87 -4.59 -5.98
N LEU A 52 12.42 -4.99 -4.85
CA LEU A 52 12.29 -4.21 -3.62
C LEU A 52 13.00 -2.87 -3.70
N ALA A 53 13.89 -2.69 -4.65
CA ALA A 53 14.51 -1.40 -4.88
C ALA A 53 13.51 -0.30 -5.23
N ASN A 54 12.32 -0.68 -5.69
CA ASN A 54 11.26 0.29 -5.98
C ASN A 54 10.61 0.86 -4.72
N VAL A 55 10.89 0.28 -3.57
CA VAL A 55 10.41 0.80 -2.29
C VAL A 55 11.62 1.32 -1.52
N HIS A 56 11.56 2.56 -1.10
CA HIS A 56 12.69 3.16 -0.40
C HIS A 56 12.65 2.87 1.10
N ALA A 57 13.84 2.82 1.70
CA ALA A 57 13.95 2.52 3.13
C ALA A 57 13.13 3.48 3.98
N HIS A 58 13.09 4.77 3.62
CA HIS A 58 12.32 5.74 4.40
C HIS A 58 10.82 5.51 4.27
N GLN A 59 10.35 4.93 3.16
CA GLN A 59 8.94 4.56 3.02
C GLN A 59 8.59 3.38 3.94
N ILE A 60 9.49 2.42 4.03
CA ILE A 60 9.32 1.28 4.96
C ILE A 60 9.26 1.80 6.39
N GLN A 61 10.16 2.70 6.76
CA GLN A 61 10.17 3.25 8.11
C GLN A 61 8.89 4.04 8.40
N PHE A 62 8.45 4.84 7.44
CA PHE A 62 7.23 5.61 7.61
C PHE A 62 6.02 4.70 7.82
N MET A 63 5.89 3.66 7.01
CA MET A 63 4.79 2.72 7.13
C MET A 63 4.84 1.95 8.45
N GLN A 64 6.04 1.59 8.89
CA GLN A 64 6.22 0.91 10.18
C GLN A 64 5.73 1.81 11.33
N ASP A 65 6.14 3.07 11.31
CA ASP A 65 5.73 4.02 12.35
C ASP A 65 4.22 4.24 12.33
N PHE A 66 3.66 4.27 11.12
CA PHE A 66 2.23 4.45 10.94
C PHE A 66 1.43 3.27 11.51
N GLU A 67 1.90 2.05 11.24
CA GLU A 67 1.27 0.83 11.78
C GLU A 67 1.41 0.79 13.31
N ASN A 68 2.54 1.24 13.84
CA ASN A 68 2.76 1.28 15.28
C ASN A 68 1.81 2.22 15.99
N GLN A 69 1.24 3.18 15.26
CA GLN A 69 0.26 4.11 15.81
C GLN A 69 -1.17 3.68 15.52
N GLN A 70 -1.37 2.41 15.23
CA GLN A 70 -2.68 1.83 14.97
C GLN A 70 -3.27 2.25 13.60
N GLY A 71 -2.43 2.73 12.71
CA GLY A 71 -2.83 2.97 11.34
C GLY A 71 -2.67 1.74 10.49
N ILE A 72 -3.13 1.81 9.26
CA ILE A 72 -3.01 0.74 8.27
C ILE A 72 -2.20 1.24 7.09
N SER A 73 -1.15 0.50 6.75
CA SER A 73 -0.28 0.84 5.63
C SER A 73 -0.28 -0.27 4.60
N PHE A 74 -0.22 0.09 3.34
CA PHE A 74 -0.12 -0.89 2.27
C PHE A 74 0.48 -0.26 1.01
N ILE A 75 0.78 -1.11 0.04
CA ILE A 75 1.19 -0.66 -1.29
C ILE A 75 0.18 -1.22 -2.28
N LEU A 76 -0.25 -0.37 -3.21
CA LEU A 76 -1.04 -0.82 -4.35
C LEU A 76 -0.08 -1.06 -5.51
N ILE A 77 0.00 -2.28 -5.97
CA ILE A 77 0.87 -2.64 -7.08
C ILE A 77 0.01 -2.92 -8.30
N PHE A 78 0.26 -2.18 -9.37
CA PHE A 78 -0.41 -2.46 -10.63
C PHE A 78 0.50 -3.32 -11.49
N TYR A 79 0.08 -4.56 -11.72
CA TYR A 79 0.79 -5.49 -12.59
C TYR A 79 0.29 -5.27 -14.01
N THR A 80 1.08 -4.56 -14.80
CA THR A 80 0.63 -4.08 -16.11
C THR A 80 0.31 -5.21 -17.09
N GLN A 81 1.09 -6.27 -17.09
CA GLN A 81 0.88 -7.39 -18.01
C GLN A 81 -0.38 -8.19 -17.70
N ARG A 82 -0.81 -8.16 -16.45
CA ARG A 82 -1.99 -8.86 -16.01
C ARG A 82 -3.21 -7.95 -15.93
N ASP A 83 -2.99 -6.64 -16.04
CA ASP A 83 -4.05 -5.64 -15.87
C ASP A 83 -4.77 -5.85 -14.53
N GLU A 84 -4.01 -6.06 -13.48
CA GLU A 84 -4.54 -6.33 -12.15
C GLU A 84 -3.82 -5.51 -11.10
N PHE A 85 -4.58 -5.09 -10.08
CA PHE A 85 -4.04 -4.45 -8.89
C PHE A 85 -3.90 -5.46 -7.77
N TYR A 86 -2.82 -5.34 -7.02
CA TYR A 86 -2.58 -6.14 -5.83
C TYR A 86 -2.47 -5.22 -4.62
N TYR A 87 -3.22 -5.56 -3.57
CA TYR A 87 -3.12 -4.86 -2.29
C TYR A 87 -2.07 -5.58 -1.45
N MET A 88 -0.93 -4.93 -1.25
CA MET A 88 0.16 -5.51 -0.46
C MET A 88 0.11 -4.96 0.96
N PRO A 89 -0.39 -5.72 1.95
CA PRO A 89 -0.35 -5.26 3.33
C PRO A 89 1.09 -5.03 3.78
N PHE A 90 1.28 -4.04 4.64
CA PHE A 90 2.63 -3.71 5.10
C PHE A 90 3.35 -4.90 5.73
N ARG A 91 2.65 -5.73 6.50
CA ARG A 91 3.30 -6.89 7.15
C ARG A 91 3.90 -7.85 6.13
N GLN A 92 3.24 -8.05 4.99
CA GLN A 92 3.78 -8.90 3.93
C GLN A 92 4.98 -8.24 3.26
N LEU A 93 4.86 -6.96 2.97
CA LEU A 93 5.97 -6.19 2.40
C LEU A 93 7.18 -6.24 3.33
N TYR A 94 6.94 -6.09 4.63
CA TYR A 94 8.01 -6.08 5.61
C TYR A 94 8.71 -7.43 5.71
N GLU A 95 7.99 -8.52 5.56
CA GLU A 95 8.59 -9.84 5.54
C GLU A 95 9.58 -9.98 4.37
N PHE A 96 9.18 -9.53 3.19
CA PHE A 96 10.07 -9.53 2.04
C PHE A 96 11.25 -8.60 2.24
N TRP A 97 11.01 -7.44 2.83
CA TRP A 97 12.05 -6.46 3.12
C TRP A 97 13.09 -7.07 4.08
N GLU A 98 12.64 -7.69 5.16
CA GLU A 98 13.53 -8.31 6.12
C GLU A 98 14.33 -9.45 5.49
N ARG A 99 13.69 -10.23 4.64
CA ARG A 99 14.38 -11.29 3.91
C ARG A 99 15.55 -10.72 3.10
N ALA A 100 15.32 -9.61 2.44
CA ALA A 100 16.36 -8.95 1.66
C ALA A 100 17.48 -8.39 2.54
N GLN A 101 17.13 -7.82 3.68
CA GLN A 101 18.10 -7.27 4.61
C GLN A 101 18.98 -8.37 5.21
N ASN A 102 18.48 -9.56 5.32
CA ASN A 102 19.19 -10.71 5.88
C ASN A 102 19.91 -11.54 4.83
N GLY A 103 20.18 -10.97 3.67
CA GLY A 103 20.95 -11.61 2.61
C GLY A 103 20.14 -12.46 1.64
N GLY A 104 18.82 -12.44 1.76
CA GLY A 104 17.95 -13.18 0.87
C GLY A 104 17.63 -12.40 -0.39
N ARG A 105 16.61 -12.88 -1.10
CA ARG A 105 16.21 -12.30 -2.38
C ARG A 105 15.74 -10.86 -2.21
N LYS A 106 16.16 -10.00 -3.13
CA LYS A 106 15.80 -8.57 -3.10
C LYS A 106 14.59 -8.27 -4.00
N SER A 107 13.74 -9.27 -4.17
CA SER A 107 12.53 -9.15 -4.97
C SER A 107 11.53 -10.18 -4.49
N PHE A 108 10.28 -10.07 -4.93
CA PHE A 108 9.31 -11.13 -4.71
C PHE A 108 8.55 -11.41 -6.01
N ARG A 109 8.05 -12.63 -6.11
CA ARG A 109 7.35 -13.10 -7.31
C ARG A 109 5.87 -13.22 -7.03
N LEU A 110 5.08 -13.17 -8.10
CA LEU A 110 3.62 -13.33 -7.99
C LEU A 110 3.22 -14.58 -7.20
N GLU A 111 3.93 -15.69 -7.40
CA GLU A 111 3.61 -16.95 -6.75
C GLU A 111 3.81 -16.92 -5.24
N GLU A 112 4.53 -15.91 -4.73
CA GLU A 112 4.75 -15.75 -3.28
C GLU A 112 3.64 -14.93 -2.62
N LEU A 113 2.73 -14.37 -3.41
CA LEU A 113 1.70 -13.46 -2.91
C LEU A 113 0.44 -14.23 -2.49
N ASN A 114 -0.25 -13.68 -1.50
CA ASN A 114 -1.54 -14.22 -1.11
C ASN A 114 -2.57 -13.85 -2.19
N PRO A 115 -3.15 -14.83 -2.88
CA PRO A 115 -4.08 -14.52 -3.99
C PRO A 115 -5.32 -13.76 -3.57
N GLU A 116 -5.68 -13.79 -2.28
CA GLU A 116 -6.86 -13.09 -1.80
C GLU A 116 -6.74 -11.58 -1.91
N PHE A 117 -5.52 -11.06 -2.01
CA PHE A 117 -5.28 -9.62 -2.09
C PHE A 117 -5.21 -9.08 -3.51
N PHE A 118 -5.42 -9.91 -4.53
CA PHE A 118 -5.66 -9.39 -5.87
C PHE A 118 -7.04 -8.77 -5.89
N LEU A 119 -7.12 -7.52 -6.33
CA LEU A 119 -8.35 -6.76 -6.24
C LEU A 119 -9.29 -7.09 -7.40
N PRO A 120 -10.56 -7.32 -7.12
CA PRO A 120 -11.52 -7.62 -8.19
C PRO A 120 -11.79 -6.38 -9.02
N LYS A 121 -12.07 -6.58 -10.30
CA LYS A 121 -12.54 -5.50 -11.16
C LYS A 121 -14.01 -5.27 -10.90
N LYS A 122 -14.36 -4.06 -10.54
CA LYS A 122 -15.75 -3.69 -10.28
C LYS A 122 -16.15 -2.57 -11.22
N SER A 123 -17.37 -2.69 -11.74
CA SER A 123 -17.92 -1.67 -12.61
C SER A 123 -18.02 -0.34 -11.88
N GLY A 124 -17.54 0.73 -12.54
CA GLY A 124 -17.61 2.07 -11.98
C GLY A 124 -16.54 2.39 -10.93
N ILE A 125 -15.69 1.43 -10.60
CA ILE A 125 -14.59 1.65 -9.65
C ILE A 125 -13.28 1.33 -10.34
N LEU A 126 -12.43 2.33 -10.47
CA LEU A 126 -11.16 2.17 -11.16
C LEU A 126 -10.20 1.29 -10.36
N VAL A 127 -10.08 1.55 -9.06
CA VAL A 127 -9.22 0.76 -8.17
C VAL A 127 -10.01 0.44 -6.90
N PRO A 128 -10.50 -0.80 -6.74
CA PRO A 128 -11.33 -1.15 -5.59
C PRO A 128 -10.48 -1.50 -4.36
N TYR A 129 -9.60 -0.60 -3.93
CA TYR A 129 -8.69 -0.88 -2.84
C TYR A 129 -9.39 -1.09 -1.50
N LEU A 130 -10.63 -0.65 -1.37
CA LEU A 130 -11.41 -0.89 -0.15
C LEU A 130 -11.66 -2.37 0.08
N GLU A 131 -11.75 -3.15 -0.99
CA GLU A 131 -11.89 -4.61 -0.86
C GLU A 131 -10.64 -5.22 -0.24
N GLY A 132 -9.47 -4.72 -0.65
CA GLY A 132 -8.22 -5.16 -0.06
C GLY A 132 -8.09 -4.72 1.39
N LEU A 133 -8.48 -3.50 1.69
CA LEU A 133 -8.48 -3.00 3.05
C LEU A 133 -9.38 -3.82 3.96
N LYS A 134 -10.55 -4.19 3.48
CA LYS A 134 -11.48 -5.02 4.23
C LYS A 134 -10.85 -6.37 4.58
N LYS A 135 -10.23 -7.02 3.59
CA LYS A 135 -9.54 -8.29 3.83
C LYS A 135 -8.38 -8.15 4.79
N ASP A 136 -7.64 -7.05 4.66
CA ASP A 136 -6.54 -6.77 5.56
C ASP A 136 -7.04 -6.68 7.00
N LEU A 137 -8.12 -5.94 7.21
CA LEU A 137 -8.71 -5.80 8.54
C LEU A 137 -9.23 -7.14 9.09
N GLU A 138 -9.82 -7.95 8.24
CA GLU A 138 -10.32 -9.26 8.65
C GLU A 138 -9.20 -10.21 9.11
N LEU A 139 -8.01 -10.04 8.54
CA LEU A 139 -6.86 -10.89 8.87
C LEU A 139 -6.03 -10.34 10.03
N ARG A 140 -6.34 -9.16 10.52
CA ARG A 140 -5.69 -8.58 11.70
C ARG A 140 -6.42 -9.04 12.96
N ASP A 141 -5.69 -9.17 13.98
CA ASP A 141 -6.26 -9.50 15.29
C ASP A 141 -6.81 -8.31 16.03
#